data_6e35e05641319c2178fdcd4a311e64be
#
_entry.id   6e35e05641319c2178fdcd4a311e64be
#
_cell.length_a   1.000
_cell.length_b   1.000
_cell.length_c   1.000
_cell.angle_alpha   90.00
_cell.angle_beta   90.00
_cell.angle_gamma   90.00
#
_symmetry.space_group_name_H-M   'P 1'
#
loop_
_entity.id
_entity.type
_entity.pdbx_description
1 polymer ?
#
loop_
_entity_poly.entity_id
_entity_poly.type
_entity_poly.pdbx_seq_one_letter_code
_entity_poly.pdbx_strand_id
1 'polypeptide(L)'
;MKAATAPLFNAIADGPPKAHGYWLTTKDNLRIRVGHWRSDAAHGTIFLCPGRTEYIEKYGKSARRLVENGFDVLAIDWRGQGLSERLHKDTLLGHVSEFSKYQIDLDTVMDWAESAKLPGPWFILGHSMGGCISLRALHKHERFLAAAFTGPMWGINVVTLTRSAAWLIAKTGTLMGLGTLYTPSTKAESYCATADFEGNTLTNDRAMWEYMRQQLIEHPELQLGGPSLRWFHRALRETRQLARLPSPKQPCLCFLGSNEQVVDVERIKNRMAAWANGELVIIEPGEHEVLMEAPKVYNSILDRICTHFDTHQSKTMLSRDDAESKGENRQT
;
A
#
# COMPACT_ATOMS: atom_id res chain seq x y z
N MET A 1 -2.00 -16.22 -17.09
CA MET A 1 -2.41 -14.95 -17.78
C MET A 1 -1.18 -14.37 -18.45
N LYS A 2 -1.18 -14.07 -19.77
CA LYS A 2 -0.04 -13.39 -20.42
C LYS A 2 -0.10 -11.91 -20.07
N ALA A 3 0.92 -11.40 -19.37
CA ALA A 3 1.07 -9.97 -19.11
C ALA A 3 1.86 -9.32 -20.25
N ALA A 4 1.42 -8.15 -20.72
CA ALA A 4 2.19 -7.35 -21.66
C ALA A 4 3.23 -6.51 -20.90
N THR A 5 4.36 -6.20 -21.53
CA THR A 5 5.37 -5.32 -20.94
C THR A 5 4.81 -3.91 -20.75
N ALA A 6 5.05 -3.34 -19.57
CA ALA A 6 4.73 -1.97 -19.21
C ALA A 6 6.01 -1.15 -18.97
N PRO A 7 5.97 0.18 -19.13
CA PRO A 7 7.07 1.04 -18.68
C PRO A 7 7.32 0.88 -17.18
N LEU A 8 8.58 0.88 -16.78
CA LEU A 8 9.04 1.06 -15.42
C LEU A 8 10.25 2.00 -15.48
N PHE A 9 10.14 3.16 -14.88
CA PHE A 9 11.18 4.20 -14.91
C PHE A 9 12.25 3.91 -13.85
N ASN A 10 12.97 2.79 -14.03
CA ASN A 10 13.88 2.27 -13.01
C ASN A 10 15.06 3.21 -12.69
N ALA A 11 15.41 4.09 -13.63
CA ALA A 11 16.47 5.09 -13.42
C ALA A 11 16.09 6.11 -12.33
N ILE A 12 14.84 6.60 -12.34
CA ILE A 12 14.34 7.52 -11.31
C ILE A 12 13.91 6.80 -10.03
N ALA A 13 13.53 5.54 -10.13
CA ALA A 13 13.14 4.72 -8.99
C ALA A 13 14.32 4.34 -8.09
N ASP A 14 15.55 4.39 -8.61
CA ASP A 14 16.73 3.89 -7.91
C ASP A 14 16.51 2.47 -7.34
N GLY A 15 15.79 1.65 -8.10
CA GLY A 15 15.43 0.27 -7.74
C GLY A 15 16.51 -0.75 -8.10
N PRO A 16 16.26 -2.04 -7.78
CA PRO A 16 17.14 -3.13 -8.19
C PRO A 16 17.25 -3.21 -9.73
N PRO A 17 18.38 -3.74 -10.26
CA PRO A 17 18.59 -3.78 -11.72
C PRO A 17 17.63 -4.72 -12.46
N LYS A 18 17.14 -5.79 -11.81
CA LYS A 18 16.19 -6.75 -12.37
C LYS A 18 14.75 -6.30 -12.13
N ALA A 19 14.36 -5.22 -12.81
CA ALA A 19 13.06 -4.59 -12.70
C ALA A 19 12.25 -4.77 -13.99
N HIS A 20 10.99 -5.18 -13.86
CA HIS A 20 10.08 -5.35 -14.99
C HIS A 20 8.71 -4.71 -14.68
N GLY A 21 8.19 -3.95 -15.63
CA GLY A 21 6.81 -3.49 -15.59
C GLY A 21 5.88 -4.40 -16.39
N TYR A 22 4.67 -4.62 -15.89
CA TYR A 22 3.65 -5.43 -16.55
C TYR A 22 2.31 -4.71 -16.59
N TRP A 23 1.63 -4.83 -17.73
CA TRP A 23 0.22 -4.49 -17.87
C TRP A 23 -0.64 -5.73 -17.58
N LEU A 24 -1.55 -5.59 -16.62
CA LEU A 24 -2.57 -6.60 -16.34
C LEU A 24 -3.95 -6.03 -16.66
N THR A 25 -4.84 -6.88 -17.14
CA THR A 25 -6.25 -6.52 -17.34
C THR A 25 -7.08 -7.15 -16.26
N THR A 26 -7.80 -6.32 -15.51
CA THR A 26 -8.68 -6.77 -14.44
C THR A 26 -9.95 -7.43 -14.98
N LYS A 27 -10.67 -8.18 -14.13
CA LYS A 27 -11.93 -8.85 -14.53
C LYS A 27 -13.05 -7.88 -14.93
N ASP A 28 -12.94 -6.59 -14.57
CA ASP A 28 -13.83 -5.52 -15.03
C ASP A 28 -13.22 -4.70 -16.17
N ASN A 29 -12.30 -5.32 -16.95
CA ASN A 29 -11.67 -4.81 -18.17
C ASN A 29 -10.89 -3.51 -18.01
N LEU A 30 -10.34 -3.25 -16.84
CA LEU A 30 -9.49 -2.09 -16.60
C LEU A 30 -8.01 -2.52 -16.67
N ARG A 31 -7.18 -1.69 -17.27
CA ARG A 31 -5.74 -1.92 -17.34
C ARG A 31 -5.04 -1.33 -16.12
N ILE A 32 -4.30 -2.17 -15.38
CA ILE A 32 -3.46 -1.75 -14.27
C ILE A 32 -2.00 -2.06 -14.54
N ARG A 33 -1.09 -1.28 -13.93
CA ARG A 33 0.36 -1.51 -14.01
C ARG A 33 0.86 -2.17 -12.74
N VAL A 34 1.80 -3.11 -12.91
CA VAL A 34 2.52 -3.77 -11.81
C VAL A 34 4.01 -3.69 -12.07
N GLY A 35 4.78 -3.31 -11.08
CA GLY A 35 6.23 -3.44 -11.05
C GLY A 35 6.65 -4.71 -10.35
N HIS A 36 7.64 -5.40 -10.89
CA HIS A 36 8.23 -6.59 -10.31
C HIS A 36 9.74 -6.44 -10.24
N TRP A 37 10.28 -6.39 -9.05
CA TRP A 37 11.71 -6.46 -8.78
C TRP A 37 12.05 -7.86 -8.25
N ARG A 38 13.00 -8.51 -8.94
CA ARG A 38 13.32 -9.91 -8.71
C ARG A 38 14.58 -10.08 -7.88
N SER A 39 14.53 -10.97 -6.91
CA SER A 39 15.71 -11.50 -6.23
C SER A 39 16.24 -12.75 -6.96
N ASP A 40 17.56 -12.97 -6.94
CA ASP A 40 18.17 -14.17 -7.51
C ASP A 40 17.92 -15.44 -6.68
N ALA A 41 17.66 -15.26 -5.40
CA ALA A 41 17.42 -16.34 -4.45
C ALA A 41 16.14 -16.04 -3.62
N ALA A 42 15.05 -15.70 -4.31
CA ALA A 42 13.82 -15.33 -3.65
C ALA A 42 13.24 -16.50 -2.84
N HIS A 43 13.05 -16.29 -1.55
CA HIS A 43 12.42 -17.23 -0.64
C HIS A 43 10.99 -16.81 -0.25
N GLY A 44 10.46 -15.76 -0.89
CA GLY A 44 9.09 -15.28 -0.73
C GLY A 44 8.81 -14.09 -1.63
N THR A 45 7.55 -13.70 -1.73
CA THR A 45 7.11 -12.53 -2.51
C THR A 45 6.36 -11.54 -1.63
N ILE A 46 6.76 -10.28 -1.66
CA ILE A 46 6.10 -9.16 -0.97
C ILE A 46 5.20 -8.41 -1.95
N PHE A 47 3.91 -8.34 -1.65
CA PHE A 47 2.95 -7.49 -2.33
C PHE A 47 2.96 -6.12 -1.67
N LEU A 48 3.65 -5.16 -2.31
CA LEU A 48 3.72 -3.78 -1.86
C LEU A 48 2.53 -3.01 -2.42
N CYS A 49 1.72 -2.51 -1.50
CA CYS A 49 0.46 -1.81 -1.74
C CYS A 49 0.60 -0.33 -1.42
N PRO A 50 0.84 0.53 -2.43
CA PRO A 50 1.05 1.96 -2.26
C PRO A 50 -0.15 2.71 -1.70
N GLY A 51 0.11 3.91 -1.18
CA GLY A 51 -0.90 4.86 -0.74
C GLY A 51 -1.63 5.59 -1.88
N ARG A 52 -2.41 6.60 -1.52
CA ARG A 52 -3.06 7.48 -2.50
C ARG A 52 -2.05 8.47 -3.08
N THR A 53 -2.18 8.80 -4.35
CA THR A 53 -1.25 9.64 -5.14
C THR A 53 0.13 9.03 -5.39
N GLU A 54 0.32 7.77 -5.01
CA GLU A 54 1.57 7.08 -5.16
C GLU A 54 1.60 6.20 -6.41
N TYR A 55 2.81 5.78 -6.75
CA TYR A 55 3.15 5.04 -7.95
C TYR A 55 4.33 4.11 -7.67
N ILE A 56 4.56 3.16 -8.56
CA ILE A 56 5.54 2.09 -8.38
C ILE A 56 6.95 2.65 -8.14
N GLU A 57 7.41 3.62 -8.92
CA GLU A 57 8.79 4.15 -8.89
C GLU A 57 9.17 4.76 -7.54
N LYS A 58 8.21 5.30 -6.80
CA LYS A 58 8.44 5.81 -5.44
C LYS A 58 9.11 4.79 -4.54
N TYR A 59 8.81 3.53 -4.74
CA TYR A 59 9.24 2.43 -3.87
C TYR A 59 10.52 1.72 -4.32
N GLY A 60 11.24 2.25 -5.33
CA GLY A 60 12.44 1.60 -5.85
C GLY A 60 13.53 1.36 -4.80
N LYS A 61 13.82 2.38 -3.95
CA LYS A 61 14.78 2.24 -2.84
C LYS A 61 14.32 1.18 -1.81
N SER A 62 13.04 1.16 -1.48
CA SER A 62 12.47 0.14 -0.59
C SER A 62 12.56 -1.25 -1.21
N ALA A 63 12.21 -1.38 -2.50
CA ALA A 63 12.31 -2.64 -3.24
C ALA A 63 13.76 -3.14 -3.29
N ARG A 64 14.75 -2.25 -3.45
CA ARG A 64 16.17 -2.62 -3.40
C ARG A 64 16.51 -3.34 -2.10
N ARG A 65 16.14 -2.75 -0.95
CA ARG A 65 16.42 -3.34 0.36
C ARG A 65 15.70 -4.68 0.56
N LEU A 66 14.45 -4.79 0.15
CA LEU A 66 13.67 -6.03 0.24
C LEU A 66 14.25 -7.14 -0.65
N VAL A 67 14.68 -6.80 -1.87
CA VAL A 67 15.33 -7.74 -2.81
C VAL A 67 16.70 -8.20 -2.30
N GLU A 68 17.50 -7.32 -1.71
CA GLU A 68 18.77 -7.65 -1.05
C GLU A 68 18.56 -8.62 0.12
N ASN A 69 17.41 -8.58 0.77
CA ASN A 69 17.01 -9.54 1.82
C ASN A 69 16.33 -10.80 1.27
N GLY A 70 16.38 -11.06 -0.03
CA GLY A 70 15.91 -12.30 -0.64
C GLY A 70 14.42 -12.38 -0.93
N PHE A 71 13.71 -11.26 -1.06
CA PHE A 71 12.29 -11.25 -1.45
C PHE A 71 12.11 -10.76 -2.89
N ASP A 72 11.22 -11.40 -3.65
CA ASP A 72 10.61 -10.76 -4.81
C ASP A 72 9.65 -9.68 -4.35
N VAL A 73 9.57 -8.55 -5.06
CA VAL A 73 8.69 -7.44 -4.71
C VAL A 73 7.76 -7.12 -5.87
N LEU A 74 6.46 -7.15 -5.62
CA LEU A 74 5.42 -6.69 -6.53
C LEU A 74 4.82 -5.39 -6.01
N ALA A 75 4.96 -4.29 -6.75
CA ALA A 75 4.30 -3.03 -6.43
C ALA A 75 3.16 -2.75 -7.44
N ILE A 76 2.08 -2.16 -6.98
CA ILE A 76 0.84 -1.99 -7.75
C ILE A 76 0.57 -0.51 -7.97
N ASP A 77 0.44 -0.06 -9.22
CA ASP A 77 -0.30 1.16 -9.49
C ASP A 77 -1.79 0.83 -9.44
N TRP A 78 -2.47 1.33 -8.42
CA TRP A 78 -3.91 1.15 -8.30
C TRP A 78 -4.66 1.78 -9.48
N ARG A 79 -5.83 1.25 -9.83
CA ARG A 79 -6.73 1.93 -10.79
C ARG A 79 -6.86 3.42 -10.48
N GLY A 80 -6.70 4.25 -11.48
CA GLY A 80 -6.77 5.71 -11.35
C GLY A 80 -5.50 6.39 -10.86
N GLN A 81 -4.41 5.68 -10.60
CA GLN A 81 -3.12 6.22 -10.12
C GLN A 81 -1.93 5.71 -10.94
N GLY A 82 -0.77 6.31 -10.76
CA GLY A 82 0.44 5.98 -11.48
C GLY A 82 0.20 5.95 -12.99
N LEU A 83 0.64 4.90 -13.68
CA LEU A 83 0.32 4.68 -15.10
C LEU A 83 -0.89 3.77 -15.33
N SER A 84 -1.55 3.27 -14.27
CA SER A 84 -2.80 2.53 -14.44
C SER A 84 -3.89 3.41 -15.03
N GLU A 85 -4.88 2.79 -15.69
CA GLU A 85 -5.93 3.49 -16.40
C GLU A 85 -6.67 4.50 -15.52
N ARG A 86 -6.75 5.74 -16.01
CA ARG A 86 -7.46 6.82 -15.32
C ARG A 86 -8.97 6.65 -15.45
N LEU A 87 -9.70 6.90 -14.37
CA LEU A 87 -11.15 6.65 -14.30
C LEU A 87 -12.00 7.88 -14.59
N HIS A 88 -11.36 9.01 -14.92
CA HIS A 88 -12.02 10.26 -15.24
C HIS A 88 -11.27 11.02 -16.35
N LYS A 89 -11.98 11.88 -17.10
CA LYS A 89 -11.39 12.73 -18.15
C LYS A 89 -10.35 13.73 -17.60
N ASP A 90 -10.56 14.22 -16.37
CA ASP A 90 -9.54 14.91 -15.60
C ASP A 90 -8.64 13.83 -14.98
N THR A 91 -7.44 13.67 -15.54
CA THR A 91 -6.49 12.63 -15.15
C THR A 91 -5.83 12.89 -13.80
N LEU A 92 -5.92 14.11 -13.28
CA LEU A 92 -5.43 14.47 -11.95
C LEU A 92 -6.46 14.22 -10.84
N LEU A 93 -7.73 13.95 -11.18
CA LEU A 93 -8.75 13.66 -10.20
C LEU A 93 -8.58 12.26 -9.60
N GLY A 94 -8.25 12.17 -8.30
CA GLY A 94 -8.24 10.92 -7.56
C GLY A 94 -9.65 10.36 -7.39
N HIS A 95 -10.06 9.43 -8.25
CA HIS A 95 -11.44 8.93 -8.31
C HIS A 95 -11.52 7.41 -8.27
N VAL A 96 -12.54 6.91 -7.57
CA VAL A 96 -13.02 5.52 -7.68
C VAL A 96 -14.53 5.49 -7.43
N SER A 97 -15.26 4.69 -8.17
CA SER A 97 -16.71 4.58 -7.99
C SER A 97 -17.09 3.81 -6.72
N GLU A 98 -16.35 2.74 -6.38
CA GLU A 98 -16.50 1.93 -5.17
C GLU A 98 -15.11 1.50 -4.68
N PHE A 99 -14.90 1.56 -3.35
CA PHE A 99 -13.61 1.21 -2.74
C PHE A 99 -13.27 -0.29 -2.91
N SER A 100 -14.29 -1.14 -2.96
CA SER A 100 -14.16 -2.57 -3.24
C SER A 100 -13.51 -2.91 -4.59
N LYS A 101 -13.47 -1.97 -5.53
CA LYS A 101 -12.81 -2.17 -6.83
C LYS A 101 -11.29 -2.32 -6.71
N TYR A 102 -10.66 -1.74 -5.69
CA TYR A 102 -9.25 -1.98 -5.41
C TYR A 102 -8.96 -3.45 -5.04
N GLN A 103 -9.95 -4.17 -4.50
CA GLN A 103 -9.81 -5.62 -4.29
C GLN A 103 -9.74 -6.39 -5.62
N ILE A 104 -10.41 -5.90 -6.67
CA ILE A 104 -10.31 -6.49 -8.01
C ILE A 104 -8.89 -6.34 -8.57
N ASP A 105 -8.27 -5.18 -8.32
CA ASP A 105 -6.88 -4.94 -8.74
C ASP A 105 -5.93 -5.91 -8.04
N LEU A 106 -6.03 -6.01 -6.72
CA LEU A 106 -5.18 -6.91 -5.94
C LEU A 106 -5.40 -8.37 -6.30
N ASP A 107 -6.66 -8.82 -6.46
CA ASP A 107 -6.99 -10.18 -6.93
C ASP A 107 -6.32 -10.47 -8.26
N THR A 108 -6.37 -9.51 -9.21
CA THR A 108 -5.75 -9.65 -10.53
C THR A 108 -4.23 -9.84 -10.44
N VAL A 109 -3.57 -9.10 -9.53
CA VAL A 109 -2.12 -9.22 -9.30
C VAL A 109 -1.79 -10.56 -8.64
N MET A 110 -2.59 -11.01 -7.68
CA MET A 110 -2.42 -12.31 -7.02
C MET A 110 -2.58 -13.47 -8.01
N ASP A 111 -3.60 -13.42 -8.86
CA ASP A 111 -3.85 -14.45 -9.88
C ASP A 111 -2.74 -14.48 -10.93
N TRP A 112 -2.20 -13.30 -11.29
CA TRP A 112 -1.04 -13.22 -12.15
C TRP A 112 0.22 -13.79 -11.49
N ALA A 113 0.50 -13.44 -10.24
CA ALA A 113 1.64 -13.94 -9.48
C ALA A 113 1.62 -15.48 -9.37
N GLU A 114 0.43 -16.08 -9.14
CA GLU A 114 0.24 -17.51 -9.12
C GLU A 114 0.52 -18.12 -10.50
N SER A 115 -0.04 -17.55 -11.58
CA SER A 115 0.18 -18.02 -12.94
C SER A 115 1.64 -17.88 -13.40
N ALA A 116 2.35 -16.89 -12.90
CA ALA A 116 3.78 -16.66 -13.12
C ALA A 116 4.68 -17.52 -12.20
N LYS A 117 4.09 -18.27 -11.27
CA LYS A 117 4.77 -19.11 -10.29
C LYS A 117 5.80 -18.35 -9.45
N LEU A 118 5.40 -17.16 -8.98
CA LEU A 118 6.27 -16.38 -8.12
C LEU A 118 6.52 -17.10 -6.78
N PRO A 119 7.72 -16.93 -6.20
CA PRO A 119 8.09 -17.62 -4.97
C PRO A 119 7.09 -17.37 -3.83
N GLY A 120 6.67 -18.42 -3.14
CA GLY A 120 5.95 -18.34 -1.86
C GLY A 120 6.92 -18.53 -0.69
N PRO A 121 6.48 -18.22 0.53
CA PRO A 121 5.16 -17.68 0.87
C PRO A 121 4.98 -16.22 0.43
N TRP A 122 3.73 -15.77 0.44
CA TRP A 122 3.39 -14.40 0.10
C TRP A 122 3.16 -13.55 1.34
N PHE A 123 3.64 -12.31 1.29
CA PHE A 123 3.51 -11.30 2.32
C PHE A 123 2.89 -10.04 1.75
N ILE A 124 2.26 -9.23 2.60
CA ILE A 124 1.67 -7.97 2.17
C ILE A 124 2.25 -6.81 2.97
N LEU A 125 2.72 -5.77 2.27
CA LEU A 125 3.20 -4.52 2.84
C LEU A 125 2.31 -3.39 2.34
N GLY A 126 1.50 -2.80 3.22
CA GLY A 126 0.53 -1.76 2.87
C GLY A 126 0.86 -0.41 3.49
N HIS A 127 1.02 0.62 2.63
CA HIS A 127 1.17 1.99 3.08
C HIS A 127 -0.13 2.77 2.92
N SER A 128 -0.52 3.55 3.94
CA SER A 128 -1.62 4.51 3.88
C SER A 128 -2.91 3.90 3.28
N MET A 129 -3.41 4.39 2.13
CA MET A 129 -4.55 3.81 1.40
C MET A 129 -4.33 2.34 1.09
N GLY A 130 -3.13 1.94 0.67
CA GLY A 130 -2.75 0.54 0.46
C GLY A 130 -2.91 -0.29 1.73
N GLY A 131 -2.65 0.28 2.91
CA GLY A 131 -2.90 -0.36 4.20
C GLY A 131 -4.40 -0.62 4.48
N CYS A 132 -5.29 0.26 4.01
CA CYS A 132 -6.73 0.03 4.06
C CYS A 132 -7.15 -1.12 3.12
N ILE A 133 -6.62 -1.13 1.89
CA ILE A 133 -6.90 -2.16 0.89
C ILE A 133 -6.36 -3.51 1.37
N SER A 134 -5.15 -3.54 1.89
CA SER A 134 -4.48 -4.74 2.42
C SER A 134 -5.22 -5.33 3.62
N LEU A 135 -5.70 -4.49 4.54
CA LEU A 135 -6.50 -4.97 5.67
C LEU A 135 -7.79 -5.67 5.18
N ARG A 136 -8.47 -5.14 4.17
CA ARG A 136 -9.62 -5.81 3.55
C ARG A 136 -9.23 -7.13 2.91
N ALA A 137 -8.08 -7.19 2.24
CA ALA A 137 -7.58 -8.39 1.60
C ALA A 137 -7.27 -9.50 2.61
N LEU A 138 -6.68 -9.18 3.77
CA LEU A 138 -6.43 -10.14 4.85
C LEU A 138 -7.72 -10.76 5.42
N HIS A 139 -8.86 -10.05 5.36
CA HIS A 139 -10.15 -10.62 5.71
C HIS A 139 -10.76 -11.49 4.60
N LYS A 140 -10.32 -11.31 3.37
CA LYS A 140 -10.86 -11.98 2.19
C LYS A 140 -10.06 -13.23 1.80
N HIS A 141 -8.75 -13.19 2.03
CA HIS A 141 -7.82 -14.21 1.56
C HIS A 141 -6.92 -14.72 2.68
N GLU A 142 -6.66 -16.02 2.69
CA GLU A 142 -5.67 -16.68 3.55
C GLU A 142 -4.30 -16.85 2.85
N ARG A 143 -4.12 -16.22 1.68
CA ARG A 143 -2.89 -16.37 0.86
C ARG A 143 -1.66 -15.68 1.44
N PHE A 144 -1.85 -14.66 2.29
CA PHE A 144 -0.76 -13.93 2.91
C PHE A 144 -0.41 -14.54 4.26
N LEU A 145 0.86 -14.90 4.43
CA LEU A 145 1.36 -15.53 5.65
C LEU A 145 1.49 -14.50 6.79
N ALA A 146 1.99 -13.31 6.49
CA ALA A 146 2.12 -12.21 7.44
C ALA A 146 1.91 -10.86 6.72
N ALA A 147 1.69 -9.81 7.51
CA ALA A 147 1.46 -8.47 7.03
C ALA A 147 2.37 -7.44 7.72
N ALA A 148 2.74 -6.41 6.96
CA ALA A 148 3.34 -5.20 7.49
C ALA A 148 2.60 -3.95 7.01
N PHE A 149 2.55 -2.92 7.84
CA PHE A 149 1.86 -1.67 7.52
C PHE A 149 2.71 -0.46 7.92
N THR A 150 2.59 0.62 7.13
CA THR A 150 3.20 1.91 7.45
C THR A 150 2.13 3.00 7.31
N GLY A 151 1.86 3.74 8.38
CA GLY A 151 0.83 4.79 8.42
C GLY A 151 -0.54 4.38 7.82
N PRO A 152 -1.11 3.19 8.14
CA PRO A 152 -2.23 2.64 7.38
C PRO A 152 -3.51 3.47 7.53
N MET A 153 -4.20 3.76 6.43
CA MET A 153 -5.47 4.49 6.40
C MET A 153 -6.63 3.61 6.93
N TRP A 154 -6.56 3.22 8.21
CA TRP A 154 -7.69 2.57 8.91
C TRP A 154 -8.70 3.58 9.45
N GLY A 155 -8.40 4.83 9.32
CA GLY A 155 -9.23 6.01 9.46
C GLY A 155 -8.56 7.20 8.79
N ILE A 156 -9.32 8.23 8.45
CA ILE A 156 -8.79 9.47 7.88
C ILE A 156 -8.84 10.52 8.99
N ASN A 157 -7.75 11.27 9.18
CA ASN A 157 -7.71 12.36 10.12
C ASN A 157 -8.55 13.52 9.57
N VAL A 158 -9.79 13.61 10.03
CA VAL A 158 -10.70 14.72 9.75
C VAL A 158 -11.02 15.33 11.10
N VAL A 159 -10.80 16.63 11.27
CA VAL A 159 -11.10 17.34 12.51
C VAL A 159 -12.49 16.92 13.03
N THR A 160 -12.55 16.49 14.28
CA THR A 160 -13.72 15.78 14.84
C THR A 160 -15.03 16.55 14.67
N LEU A 161 -15.00 17.87 14.82
CA LEU A 161 -16.16 18.76 14.64
C LEU A 161 -16.67 18.83 13.20
N THR A 162 -15.79 18.62 12.20
CA THR A 162 -16.12 18.67 10.77
C THR A 162 -16.34 17.29 10.16
N ARG A 163 -16.03 16.20 10.88
CA ARG A 163 -16.10 14.82 10.38
C ARG A 163 -17.51 14.44 9.90
N SER A 164 -18.54 14.79 10.68
CA SER A 164 -19.94 14.52 10.31
C SER A 164 -20.38 15.39 9.13
N ALA A 165 -19.97 16.67 9.12
CA ALA A 165 -20.24 17.59 8.03
C ALA A 165 -19.52 17.16 6.74
N ALA A 166 -18.25 16.83 6.81
CA ALA A 166 -17.47 16.34 5.66
C ALA A 166 -18.08 15.05 5.07
N TRP A 167 -18.52 14.11 5.93
CA TRP A 167 -19.21 12.90 5.48
C TRP A 167 -20.55 13.24 4.81
N LEU A 168 -21.34 14.15 5.39
CA LEU A 168 -22.63 14.56 4.84
C LEU A 168 -22.46 15.25 3.49
N ILE A 169 -21.52 16.17 3.36
CA ILE A 169 -21.20 16.88 2.12
C ILE A 169 -20.76 15.88 1.04
N ALA A 170 -19.87 14.95 1.36
CA ALA A 170 -19.39 13.95 0.42
C ALA A 170 -20.51 12.98 0.00
N LYS A 171 -21.38 12.57 0.92
CA LYS A 171 -22.53 11.72 0.66
C LYS A 171 -23.57 12.43 -0.21
N THR A 172 -24.04 13.62 0.22
CA THR A 172 -25.07 14.37 -0.50
C THR A 172 -24.57 14.82 -1.88
N GLY A 173 -23.35 15.33 -1.97
CA GLY A 173 -22.74 15.68 -3.26
C GLY A 173 -22.68 14.48 -4.20
N THR A 174 -22.33 13.29 -3.68
CA THR A 174 -22.34 12.06 -4.49
C THR A 174 -23.74 11.69 -4.97
N LEU A 175 -24.76 11.80 -4.12
CA LEU A 175 -26.17 11.51 -4.47
C LEU A 175 -26.73 12.51 -5.48
N MET A 176 -26.31 13.76 -5.42
CA MET A 176 -26.72 14.82 -6.34
C MET A 176 -25.96 14.81 -7.70
N GLY A 177 -25.13 13.79 -7.98
CA GLY A 177 -24.36 13.70 -9.21
C GLY A 177 -23.02 14.48 -9.17
N LEU A 178 -22.69 15.17 -8.07
CA LEU A 178 -21.47 15.96 -7.91
C LEU A 178 -20.27 15.11 -7.42
N GLY A 179 -20.39 13.81 -7.46
CA GLY A 179 -19.38 12.87 -6.93
C GLY A 179 -18.00 12.94 -7.61
N THR A 180 -17.91 13.56 -8.78
CA THR A 180 -16.66 13.80 -9.53
C THR A 180 -16.04 15.18 -9.28
N LEU A 181 -16.59 16.00 -8.41
CA LEU A 181 -15.93 17.22 -7.96
C LEU A 181 -14.80 16.90 -6.97
N TYR A 182 -13.78 17.74 -6.94
CA TYR A 182 -12.75 17.69 -5.89
C TYR A 182 -13.35 17.92 -4.51
N THR A 183 -12.77 17.28 -3.51
CA THR A 183 -13.12 17.58 -2.12
C THR A 183 -12.71 19.01 -1.76
N PRO A 184 -13.45 19.71 -0.88
CA PRO A 184 -13.07 21.04 -0.42
C PRO A 184 -11.60 21.07 0.05
N SER A 185 -10.90 22.16 -0.22
CA SER A 185 -9.49 22.38 0.09
C SER A 185 -8.49 21.52 -0.69
N THR A 186 -8.92 20.81 -1.74
CA THR A 186 -8.03 20.07 -2.64
C THR A 186 -8.15 20.56 -4.07
N LYS A 187 -7.11 20.35 -4.89
CA LYS A 187 -6.99 20.86 -6.25
C LYS A 187 -6.53 19.78 -7.22
N ALA A 188 -6.55 20.11 -8.51
CA ALA A 188 -5.94 19.36 -9.60
C ALA A 188 -4.40 19.53 -9.63
N GLU A 189 -3.75 19.32 -8.48
CA GLU A 189 -2.31 19.51 -8.32
C GLU A 189 -1.76 18.37 -7.47
N SER A 190 -0.59 17.87 -7.86
CA SER A 190 0.13 16.88 -7.04
C SER A 190 0.83 17.60 -5.88
N TYR A 191 0.52 17.20 -4.65
CA TYR A 191 1.09 17.80 -3.45
C TYR A 191 2.63 17.77 -3.46
N CYS A 192 3.23 16.61 -3.69
CA CYS A 192 4.70 16.50 -3.71
C CYS A 192 5.38 17.26 -4.86
N ALA A 193 4.66 17.50 -5.97
CA ALA A 193 5.23 18.24 -7.09
C ALA A 193 5.21 19.77 -6.86
N THR A 194 4.25 20.29 -6.10
CA THR A 194 3.96 21.73 -6.01
C THR A 194 4.19 22.35 -4.63
N ALA A 195 4.12 21.58 -3.54
CA ALA A 195 4.31 22.10 -2.21
C ALA A 195 5.80 22.28 -1.87
N ASP A 196 6.07 23.15 -0.89
CA ASP A 196 7.39 23.30 -0.31
C ASP A 196 7.70 22.19 0.68
N PHE A 197 8.99 21.95 0.92
CA PHE A 197 9.42 21.01 1.95
C PHE A 197 9.03 21.48 3.34
N GLU A 198 9.15 22.79 3.61
CA GLU A 198 8.84 23.38 4.89
C GLU A 198 7.35 23.25 5.22
N GLY A 199 7.06 22.64 6.36
CA GLY A 199 5.68 22.42 6.81
C GLY A 199 4.95 21.25 6.11
N ASN A 200 5.67 20.42 5.33
CA ASN A 200 5.09 19.19 4.82
C ASN A 200 4.80 18.21 5.97
N THR A 201 3.87 17.28 5.74
CA THR A 201 3.44 16.26 6.72
C THR A 201 3.81 14.85 6.29
N LEU A 202 4.70 14.70 5.29
CA LEU A 202 5.03 13.40 4.73
C LEU A 202 6.35 12.87 5.24
N THR A 203 7.40 13.69 5.30
CA THR A 203 8.75 13.27 5.70
C THR A 203 9.55 14.40 6.33
N ASN A 204 10.42 14.06 7.28
CA ASN A 204 11.42 14.98 7.84
C ASN A 204 12.70 15.05 7.00
N ASP A 205 12.87 14.16 6.01
CA ASP A 205 14.08 14.09 5.19
C ASP A 205 13.94 14.87 3.88
N ARG A 206 14.69 15.96 3.73
CA ARG A 206 14.66 16.78 2.51
C ARG A 206 15.12 16.01 1.27
N ALA A 207 16.09 15.12 1.39
CA ALA A 207 16.59 14.37 0.23
C ALA A 207 15.52 13.39 -0.28
N MET A 208 14.78 12.76 0.62
CA MET A 208 13.66 11.89 0.24
C MET A 208 12.45 12.68 -0.28
N TRP A 209 12.21 13.89 0.24
CA TRP A 209 11.22 14.80 -0.35
C TRP A 209 11.58 15.14 -1.80
N GLU A 210 12.82 15.56 -2.06
CA GLU A 210 13.27 15.88 -3.42
C GLU A 210 13.31 14.64 -4.33
N TYR A 211 13.62 13.45 -3.78
CA TYR A 211 13.52 12.19 -4.52
C TYR A 211 12.08 11.95 -5.05
N MET A 212 11.07 12.11 -4.21
CA MET A 212 9.67 11.98 -4.64
C MET A 212 9.26 13.09 -5.60
N ARG A 213 9.67 14.33 -5.33
CA ARG A 213 9.35 15.50 -6.14
C ARG A 213 9.94 15.41 -7.55
N GLN A 214 11.21 15.02 -7.65
CA GLN A 214 11.91 14.91 -8.93
C GLN A 214 11.26 13.88 -9.85
N GLN A 215 10.85 12.74 -9.31
CA GLN A 215 10.12 11.72 -10.07
C GLN A 215 8.83 12.27 -10.71
N LEU A 216 8.09 13.09 -9.98
CA LEU A 216 6.84 13.69 -10.46
C LEU A 216 7.06 14.85 -11.44
N ILE A 217 8.21 15.53 -11.35
CA ILE A 217 8.59 16.59 -12.31
C ILE A 217 9.06 15.96 -13.63
N GLU A 218 9.89 14.90 -13.56
CA GLU A 218 10.40 14.21 -14.74
C GLU A 218 9.32 13.39 -15.45
N HIS A 219 8.35 12.84 -14.66
CA HIS A 219 7.25 12.03 -15.15
C HIS A 219 5.89 12.58 -14.69
N PRO A 220 5.40 13.68 -15.30
CA PRO A 220 4.13 14.30 -14.92
C PRO A 220 2.92 13.37 -15.04
N GLU A 221 3.01 12.32 -15.88
CA GLU A 221 1.98 11.29 -16.03
C GLU A 221 1.76 10.44 -14.76
N LEU A 222 2.72 10.43 -13.83
CA LEU A 222 2.59 9.78 -12.52
C LEU A 222 1.80 10.62 -11.52
N GLN A 223 1.64 11.92 -11.77
CA GLN A 223 0.99 12.83 -10.85
C GLN A 223 -0.50 12.50 -10.65
N LEU A 224 -0.96 12.72 -9.43
CA LEU A 224 -2.37 12.67 -9.05
C LEU A 224 -2.65 13.81 -8.06
N GLY A 225 -3.75 14.50 -8.25
CA GLY A 225 -4.21 15.58 -7.40
C GLY A 225 -5.16 15.12 -6.29
N GLY A 226 -6.02 16.03 -5.87
CA GLY A 226 -6.99 15.80 -4.80
C GLY A 226 -7.99 14.68 -5.09
N PRO A 227 -8.62 14.13 -4.04
CA PRO A 227 -9.66 13.13 -4.21
C PRO A 227 -10.99 13.75 -4.66
N SER A 228 -11.78 12.97 -5.38
CA SER A 228 -13.18 13.30 -5.65
C SER A 228 -14.04 13.12 -4.39
N LEU A 229 -15.17 13.84 -4.32
CA LEU A 229 -16.17 13.65 -3.26
C LEU A 229 -16.62 12.18 -3.14
N ARG A 230 -16.75 11.48 -4.27
CA ARG A 230 -17.10 10.06 -4.28
C ARG A 230 -16.01 9.20 -3.68
N TRP A 231 -14.75 9.39 -4.09
CA TRP A 231 -13.64 8.65 -3.51
C TRP A 231 -13.60 8.84 -1.99
N PHE A 232 -13.68 10.08 -1.53
CA PHE A 232 -13.64 10.41 -0.11
C PHE A 232 -14.80 9.77 0.68
N HIS A 233 -16.03 9.86 0.15
CA HIS A 233 -17.17 9.19 0.74
C HIS A 233 -16.98 7.66 0.84
N ARG A 234 -16.46 7.02 -0.23
CA ARG A 234 -16.22 5.57 -0.26
C ARG A 234 -15.10 5.16 0.70
N ALA A 235 -14.04 5.95 0.81
CA ALA A 235 -12.95 5.73 1.77
C ALA A 235 -13.45 5.82 3.22
N LEU A 236 -14.24 6.85 3.56
CA LEU A 236 -14.86 6.95 4.89
C LEU A 236 -15.81 5.80 5.21
N ARG A 237 -16.55 5.31 4.22
CA ARG A 237 -17.41 4.13 4.37
C ARG A 237 -16.60 2.88 4.61
N GLU A 238 -15.56 2.65 3.83
CA GLU A 238 -14.67 1.48 3.94
C GLU A 238 -13.98 1.43 5.30
N THR A 239 -13.36 2.53 5.73
CA THR A 239 -12.69 2.59 7.04
C THR A 239 -13.65 2.37 8.21
N ARG A 240 -14.92 2.81 8.10
CA ARG A 240 -15.96 2.51 9.10
C ARG A 240 -16.36 1.03 9.11
N GLN A 241 -16.44 0.39 7.94
CA GLN A 241 -16.76 -1.04 7.86
C GLN A 241 -15.62 -1.88 8.43
N LEU A 242 -14.37 -1.57 8.06
CA LEU A 242 -13.18 -2.26 8.59
C LEU A 242 -13.05 -2.10 10.11
N ALA A 243 -13.38 -0.94 10.66
CA ALA A 243 -13.32 -0.70 12.11
C ALA A 243 -14.28 -1.60 12.93
N ARG A 244 -15.29 -2.19 12.29
CA ARG A 244 -16.25 -3.11 12.92
C ARG A 244 -15.83 -4.57 12.84
N LEU A 245 -14.83 -4.90 12.00
CA LEU A 245 -14.31 -6.24 11.87
C LEU A 245 -13.23 -6.48 12.93
N PRO A 246 -13.09 -7.70 13.45
CA PRO A 246 -11.97 -8.06 14.31
C PRO A 246 -10.65 -7.87 13.56
N SER A 247 -9.53 -7.89 14.26
CA SER A 247 -8.23 -7.94 13.59
C SER A 247 -8.03 -9.30 12.91
N PRO A 248 -7.37 -9.36 11.74
CA PRO A 248 -7.06 -10.62 11.08
C PRO A 248 -6.18 -11.53 11.92
N LYS A 249 -6.12 -12.82 11.57
CA LYS A 249 -5.32 -13.82 12.29
C LYS A 249 -3.82 -13.75 11.96
N GLN A 250 -3.48 -13.24 10.76
CA GLN A 250 -2.11 -13.15 10.29
C GLN A 250 -1.27 -12.29 11.24
N PRO A 251 -0.01 -12.67 11.50
CA PRO A 251 0.94 -11.81 12.19
C PRO A 251 1.08 -10.46 11.51
N CYS A 252 1.18 -9.41 12.31
CA CYS A 252 1.16 -8.03 11.81
C CYS A 252 2.23 -7.18 12.49
N LEU A 253 3.00 -6.46 11.68
CA LEU A 253 3.92 -5.42 12.13
C LEU A 253 3.47 -4.07 11.57
N CYS A 254 3.21 -3.09 12.42
CA CYS A 254 2.71 -1.78 12.02
C CYS A 254 3.66 -0.68 12.48
N PHE A 255 4.04 0.20 11.56
CA PHE A 255 4.86 1.38 11.83
C PHE A 255 4.02 2.65 11.71
N LEU A 256 4.21 3.58 12.64
CA LEU A 256 3.49 4.84 12.71
C LEU A 256 4.45 5.96 13.09
N GLY A 257 4.47 7.04 12.32
CA GLY A 257 5.24 8.23 12.67
C GLY A 257 4.68 8.91 13.93
N SER A 258 5.56 9.46 14.79
CA SER A 258 5.14 10.18 15.99
C SER A 258 4.38 11.47 15.67
N ASN A 259 4.65 12.07 14.49
CA ASN A 259 4.05 13.31 14.01
C ASN A 259 2.94 13.07 12.98
N GLU A 260 2.37 11.88 12.91
CA GLU A 260 1.33 11.50 11.96
C GLU A 260 0.11 12.44 12.00
N GLN A 261 -0.21 13.06 10.86
CA GLN A 261 -1.30 14.02 10.72
C GLN A 261 -2.32 13.66 9.63
N VAL A 262 -2.02 12.66 8.79
CA VAL A 262 -2.82 12.31 7.61
C VAL A 262 -3.91 11.29 7.94
N VAL A 263 -3.57 10.28 8.76
CA VAL A 263 -4.50 9.21 9.13
C VAL A 263 -4.91 9.28 10.60
N ASP A 264 -5.95 8.54 10.95
CA ASP A 264 -6.51 8.51 12.32
C ASP A 264 -5.64 7.61 13.23
N VAL A 265 -4.73 8.22 13.95
CA VAL A 265 -3.77 7.58 14.87
C VAL A 265 -4.47 6.69 15.91
N GLU A 266 -5.57 7.17 16.49
CA GLU A 266 -6.30 6.42 17.52
C GLU A 266 -6.90 5.12 16.97
N ARG A 267 -7.38 5.13 15.74
CA ARG A 267 -7.86 3.90 15.10
C ARG A 267 -6.75 2.89 14.84
N ILE A 268 -5.54 3.35 14.52
CA ILE A 268 -4.39 2.47 14.35
C ILE A 268 -4.02 1.86 15.70
N LYS A 269 -3.85 2.67 16.74
CA LYS A 269 -3.51 2.21 18.09
C LYS A 269 -4.54 1.21 18.62
N ASN A 270 -5.83 1.54 18.53
CA ASN A 270 -6.92 0.68 19.00
C ASN A 270 -6.97 -0.66 18.26
N ARG A 271 -6.77 -0.66 16.94
CA ARG A 271 -6.72 -1.88 16.16
C ARG A 271 -5.50 -2.74 16.53
N MET A 272 -4.33 -2.13 16.65
CA MET A 272 -3.12 -2.87 17.01
C MET A 272 -3.17 -3.43 18.43
N ALA A 273 -3.75 -2.71 19.38
CA ALA A 273 -4.00 -3.21 20.74
C ALA A 273 -4.93 -4.44 20.76
N ALA A 274 -5.83 -4.57 19.78
CA ALA A 274 -6.73 -5.71 19.62
C ALA A 274 -6.22 -6.77 18.63
N TRP A 275 -5.01 -6.65 18.10
CA TRP A 275 -4.45 -7.62 17.17
C TRP A 275 -3.55 -8.62 17.90
N ALA A 276 -4.05 -9.83 18.11
CA ALA A 276 -3.40 -10.83 18.98
C ALA A 276 -1.92 -11.12 18.63
N ASN A 277 -1.59 -11.14 17.31
CA ASN A 277 -0.23 -11.34 16.82
C ASN A 277 0.28 -10.05 16.14
N GLY A 278 -0.07 -8.88 16.70
CA GLY A 278 0.27 -7.58 16.18
C GLY A 278 1.28 -6.84 17.03
N GLU A 279 2.20 -6.13 16.40
CA GLU A 279 3.17 -5.25 17.04
C GLU A 279 3.07 -3.85 16.40
N LEU A 280 2.93 -2.81 17.23
CA LEU A 280 2.96 -1.40 16.82
C LEU A 280 4.29 -0.78 17.21
N VAL A 281 4.94 -0.16 16.23
CA VAL A 281 6.23 0.54 16.39
C VAL A 281 6.04 2.00 16.07
N ILE A 282 6.36 2.87 17.01
CA ILE A 282 6.37 4.33 16.78
C ILE A 282 7.76 4.73 16.30
N ILE A 283 7.81 5.45 15.19
CA ILE A 283 9.03 6.03 14.62
C ILE A 283 9.13 7.48 15.08
N GLU A 284 10.21 7.81 15.78
CA GLU A 284 10.39 9.13 16.38
C GLU A 284 11.79 9.73 16.06
N PRO A 285 11.86 10.94 15.45
CA PRO A 285 10.74 11.63 14.82
C PRO A 285 10.32 10.91 13.52
N GLY A 286 9.03 10.91 13.19
CA GLY A 286 8.53 10.35 11.95
C GLY A 286 7.22 11.01 11.52
N GLU A 287 7.12 11.34 10.25
CA GLU A 287 5.91 11.84 9.60
C GLU A 287 5.11 10.68 9.00
N HIS A 288 4.15 10.97 8.10
CA HIS A 288 3.28 9.95 7.50
C HIS A 288 4.04 8.89 6.70
N GLU A 289 5.05 9.30 5.96
CA GLU A 289 5.81 8.47 5.01
C GLU A 289 7.08 7.89 5.66
N VAL A 290 6.93 7.04 6.66
CA VAL A 290 8.08 6.50 7.41
C VAL A 290 9.09 5.73 6.55
N LEU A 291 8.69 5.23 5.36
CA LEU A 291 9.60 4.64 4.37
C LEU A 291 10.29 5.69 3.50
N MET A 292 9.95 6.96 3.65
CA MET A 292 10.58 8.12 2.99
C MET A 292 11.30 9.01 4.00
N GLU A 293 11.55 8.53 5.21
CA GLU A 293 12.44 9.19 6.17
C GLU A 293 13.92 8.96 5.82
N ALA A 294 14.84 9.50 6.61
CA ALA A 294 16.27 9.37 6.39
C ALA A 294 16.72 7.89 6.22
N PRO A 295 17.76 7.61 5.43
CA PRO A 295 18.20 6.24 5.10
C PRO A 295 18.36 5.30 6.29
N LYS A 296 18.88 5.82 7.42
CA LYS A 296 19.01 5.04 8.66
C LYS A 296 17.65 4.56 9.18
N VAL A 297 16.60 5.39 9.06
CA VAL A 297 15.26 5.11 9.55
C VAL A 297 14.57 4.11 8.64
N TYR A 298 14.44 4.42 7.35
CA TYR A 298 13.70 3.53 6.45
C TYR A 298 14.37 2.16 6.28
N ASN A 299 15.71 2.08 6.28
CA ASN A 299 16.43 0.80 6.23
C ASN A 299 16.15 -0.03 7.50
N SER A 300 16.16 0.58 8.68
CA SER A 300 15.81 -0.12 9.93
C SER A 300 14.38 -0.66 9.90
N ILE A 301 13.44 0.09 9.34
CA ILE A 301 12.05 -0.35 9.17
C ILE A 301 11.98 -1.55 8.23
N LEU A 302 12.64 -1.48 7.06
CA LEU A 302 12.64 -2.55 6.06
C LEU A 302 13.31 -3.83 6.58
N ASP A 303 14.45 -3.71 7.31
CA ASP A 303 15.12 -4.84 7.93
C ASP A 303 14.21 -5.53 8.95
N ARG A 304 13.49 -4.75 9.72
CA ARG A 304 12.53 -5.28 10.71
C ARG A 304 11.32 -5.95 10.04
N ILE A 305 10.86 -5.43 8.90
CA ILE A 305 9.83 -6.07 8.07
C ILE A 305 10.34 -7.41 7.54
N CYS A 306 11.55 -7.47 6.99
CA CYS A 306 12.16 -8.71 6.52
C CYS A 306 12.28 -9.74 7.64
N THR A 307 12.82 -9.35 8.79
CA THR A 307 12.93 -10.23 9.98
C THR A 307 11.57 -10.74 10.43
N HIS A 308 10.53 -9.89 10.41
CA HIS A 308 9.16 -10.28 10.74
C HIS A 308 8.65 -11.37 9.77
N PHE A 309 8.84 -11.20 8.48
CA PHE A 309 8.40 -12.15 7.47
C PHE A 309 9.15 -13.47 7.56
N ASP A 310 10.47 -13.45 7.71
CA ASP A 310 11.31 -14.64 7.86
C ASP A 310 10.96 -15.45 9.11
N THR A 311 10.70 -14.78 10.23
CA THR A 311 10.31 -15.43 11.48
C THR A 311 9.01 -16.22 11.32
N HIS A 312 8.05 -15.68 10.58
CA HIS A 312 6.76 -16.37 10.40
C HIS A 312 6.81 -17.45 9.32
N GLN A 313 7.68 -17.33 8.32
CA GLN A 313 7.97 -18.38 7.36
C GLN A 313 8.58 -19.60 8.05
N SER A 314 9.62 -19.41 8.86
CA SER A 314 10.32 -20.47 9.55
C SER A 314 9.39 -21.24 10.53
N LYS A 315 8.54 -20.54 11.27
CA LYS A 315 7.54 -21.16 12.15
C LYS A 315 6.55 -22.05 11.40
N THR A 316 6.15 -21.64 10.20
CA THR A 316 5.20 -22.41 9.39
C THR A 316 5.84 -23.68 8.82
N MET A 317 7.12 -23.63 8.45
CA MET A 317 7.87 -24.80 7.99
C MET A 317 8.01 -25.84 9.13
N LEU A 318 8.47 -25.42 10.31
CA LEU A 318 8.62 -26.29 11.46
C LEU A 318 7.30 -26.97 11.87
N SER A 319 6.19 -26.25 11.83
CA SER A 319 4.87 -26.82 12.16
C SER A 319 4.38 -27.85 11.14
N ARG A 320 4.81 -27.80 9.89
CA ARG A 320 4.50 -28.79 8.85
C ARG A 320 5.33 -30.06 9.05
N ASP A 321 6.63 -29.93 9.29
CA ASP A 321 7.55 -31.05 9.54
C ASP A 321 7.11 -31.84 10.78
N ASP A 322 6.68 -31.14 11.86
CA ASP A 322 6.13 -31.77 13.06
C ASP A 322 4.80 -32.52 12.81
N ALA A 323 3.97 -32.02 11.90
CA ALA A 323 2.70 -32.65 11.55
C ALA A 323 2.91 -33.90 10.67
N GLU A 324 3.85 -33.85 9.73
CA GLU A 324 4.21 -34.97 8.87
C GLU A 324 4.87 -36.10 9.69
N SER A 325 5.80 -35.78 10.60
CA SER A 325 6.45 -36.76 11.48
C SER A 325 5.47 -37.47 12.42
N LYS A 326 4.42 -36.79 12.88
CA LYS A 326 3.36 -37.38 13.71
C LYS A 326 2.35 -38.20 12.90
N GLY A 327 2.19 -37.91 11.59
CA GLY A 327 1.37 -38.67 10.67
C GLY A 327 1.96 -40.03 10.32
N GLU A 328 3.27 -40.09 10.09
CA GLU A 328 4.00 -41.34 9.81
C GLU A 328 4.02 -42.30 10.99
N ASN A 329 4.14 -41.81 12.24
CA ASN A 329 4.12 -42.64 13.46
C ASN A 329 2.74 -43.18 13.83
N ARG A 330 1.65 -42.86 13.11
CA ARG A 330 0.31 -43.43 13.31
C ARG A 330 -0.06 -44.52 12.29
N GLN A 331 0.81 -44.81 11.33
CA GLN A 331 0.60 -45.84 10.30
C GLN A 331 1.47 -47.09 10.50
N THR A 332 2.28 -47.13 11.57
CA THR A 332 3.02 -48.33 12.03
C THR A 332 2.36 -48.86 13.29
#